data_70a413a8dbe4b7c4378bc2bdfdf6ff81
#
_entry.id   70a413a8dbe4b7c4378bc2bdfdf6ff81
#
_cell.length_a   1.000
_cell.length_b   1.000
_cell.length_c   1.000
_cell.angle_alpha   90.00
_cell.angle_beta   90.00
_cell.angle_gamma   90.00
#
_symmetry.space_group_name_H-M   'P 1'
#
loop_
_entity.id
_entity.type
_entity.pdbx_description
1 polymer ?
#
loop_
_entity_poly.entity_id
_entity_poly.type
_entity_poly.pdbx_seq_one_letter_code
_entity_poly.pdbx_strand_id
1 'polypeptide(L)'
;GYLAPANLHGTDLDSKGRAFETFMGSFFRGNFGQYFTPREIVKFIVDVLPIEHDSKVLDTSCGSGGFLLYALNKVRDKATELYPNYQTDTRQYKHWFPYWHDFAEKNLYGIEINEQISRAAKMNMIIHDDGHTNVITSDGLVSDETIITRTANHGFKYGTFDFIITNPPFGSTIRQTEQAYMKTYQLGKKEEDWLAVKAQPENIRDGQNTEVLFIEQDYKFLKEGGYLAIILPDSVLTNSTMQYVRTQIEDWFRIIAVVSLPQTAFSANGAGVKSSVLFLKKWSKKQTERIVSQKKEIESHLLNDNDYLAIRQEWDKEIKSQQKQKANEIKKALGKTSMSEAKQTEEYKLWNADLLSAFANKVDNLKDRMTLEYQQAKQK
;
A
#
# COMPACT_ATOMS: atom_id res chain seq x y z
N GLY A 1 45.67 2.23 -7.66
CA GLY A 1 45.15 2.91 -6.67
C GLY A 1 45.34 2.43 -5.23
N TYR A 2 44.91 3.22 -4.31
CA TYR A 2 45.06 3.04 -2.86
C TYR A 2 44.33 1.81 -2.27
N LEU A 3 43.42 1.17 -3.02
CA LEU A 3 42.66 -0.01 -2.56
C LEU A 3 43.23 -1.36 -3.01
N ALA A 4 44.29 -1.37 -3.80
CA ALA A 4 44.89 -2.62 -4.32
C ALA A 4 45.42 -3.62 -3.26
N PRO A 5 45.82 -3.22 -2.04
CA PRO A 5 46.24 -4.16 -1.00
C PRO A 5 45.12 -4.51 0.00
N ALA A 6 43.90 -3.94 -0.11
CA ALA A 6 42.83 -4.24 0.83
C ALA A 6 42.11 -5.52 0.45
N ASN A 7 42.18 -6.54 1.30
CA ASN A 7 41.41 -7.76 1.14
C ASN A 7 39.95 -7.52 1.51
N LEU A 8 39.13 -7.12 0.53
CA LEU A 8 37.72 -6.85 0.72
C LEU A 8 36.91 -8.08 1.19
N HIS A 9 37.37 -9.30 0.91
CA HIS A 9 36.73 -10.53 1.40
C HIS A 9 36.86 -10.72 2.92
N GLY A 10 37.91 -10.18 3.55
CA GLY A 10 38.13 -10.25 5.00
C GLY A 10 37.54 -9.11 5.81
N THR A 11 36.91 -8.12 5.15
CA THR A 11 36.32 -6.97 5.81
C THR A 11 34.90 -7.32 6.29
N ASP A 12 34.53 -6.88 7.48
CA ASP A 12 33.17 -7.07 8.00
C ASP A 12 32.11 -6.46 7.08
N LEU A 13 30.92 -7.09 7.04
CA LEU A 13 29.83 -6.72 6.14
C LEU A 13 29.34 -5.28 6.34
N ASP A 14 29.36 -4.80 7.58
CA ASP A 14 28.94 -3.45 7.92
C ASP A 14 29.90 -2.39 7.39
N SER A 15 31.21 -2.67 7.41
CA SER A 15 32.23 -1.79 6.81
C SER A 15 32.14 -1.74 5.29
N LYS A 16 31.89 -2.89 4.63
CA LYS A 16 31.64 -2.96 3.17
C LYS A 16 30.43 -2.12 2.80
N GLY A 17 29.32 -2.30 3.49
CA GLY A 17 28.09 -1.57 3.27
C GLY A 17 28.24 -0.05 3.51
N ARG A 18 28.91 0.38 4.60
CA ARG A 18 29.21 1.80 4.86
C ARG A 18 30.07 2.41 3.77
N ALA A 19 31.10 1.72 3.31
CA ALA A 19 31.94 2.20 2.22
C ALA A 19 31.14 2.36 0.92
N PHE A 20 30.28 1.37 0.59
CA PHE A 20 29.40 1.42 -0.57
C PHE A 20 28.41 2.60 -0.48
N GLU A 21 27.72 2.78 0.65
CA GLU A 21 26.77 3.89 0.84
C GLU A 21 27.45 5.25 0.85
N THR A 22 28.66 5.37 1.42
CA THR A 22 29.43 6.61 1.41
C THR A 22 29.80 6.99 -0.02
N PHE A 23 30.26 6.01 -0.80
CA PHE A 23 30.61 6.20 -2.21
C PHE A 23 29.39 6.53 -3.07
N MET A 24 28.31 5.79 -2.91
CA MET A 24 27.08 5.96 -3.68
C MET A 24 26.18 7.08 -3.14
N GLY A 25 26.22 7.36 -1.85
CA GLY A 25 25.37 8.36 -1.21
C GLY A 25 25.60 9.79 -1.70
N SER A 26 26.81 10.13 -2.12
CA SER A 26 27.11 11.40 -2.77
C SER A 26 26.55 11.46 -4.20
N PHE A 27 26.56 10.35 -4.89
CA PHE A 27 26.04 10.20 -6.25
C PHE A 27 24.50 10.28 -6.29
N PHE A 28 23.83 9.60 -5.36
CA PHE A 28 22.36 9.53 -5.35
C PHE A 28 21.69 10.75 -4.73
N ARG A 29 22.26 11.37 -3.69
CA ARG A 29 21.70 12.58 -3.06
C ARG A 29 21.59 13.77 -4.00
N GLY A 30 22.47 13.88 -4.99
CA GLY A 30 22.50 15.00 -5.93
C GLY A 30 21.52 14.88 -7.09
N ASN A 31 21.20 13.66 -7.56
CA ASN A 31 20.55 13.46 -8.86
C ASN A 31 19.12 12.88 -8.77
N PHE A 32 18.73 12.22 -7.68
CA PHE A 32 17.49 11.41 -7.70
C PHE A 32 16.49 11.71 -6.59
N GLY A 33 16.86 12.53 -5.56
CA GLY A 33 15.96 12.87 -4.46
C GLY A 33 15.42 11.66 -3.67
N GLN A 34 16.08 10.50 -3.79
CA GLN A 34 15.67 9.28 -3.11
C GLN A 34 16.27 9.21 -1.71
N TYR A 35 15.48 8.69 -0.78
CA TYR A 35 15.84 8.58 0.61
C TYR A 35 16.13 7.12 0.96
N PHE A 36 17.35 6.85 1.44
CA PHE A 36 17.69 5.52 1.96
C PHE A 36 17.06 5.34 3.34
N THR A 37 16.56 4.14 3.60
CA THR A 37 16.10 3.77 4.94
C THR A 37 17.31 3.64 5.87
N PRO A 38 17.33 4.35 7.03
CA PRO A 38 18.41 4.22 7.99
C PRO A 38 18.64 2.76 8.42
N ARG A 39 19.91 2.38 8.58
CA ARG A 39 20.31 0.97 8.84
C ARG A 39 19.70 0.41 10.11
N GLU A 40 19.61 1.20 11.15
CA GLU A 40 19.02 0.81 12.42
C GLU A 40 17.54 0.42 12.25
N ILE A 41 16.84 1.13 11.37
CA ILE A 41 15.44 0.83 11.06
C ILE A 41 15.35 -0.45 10.21
N VAL A 42 16.22 -0.58 9.19
CA VAL A 42 16.30 -1.79 8.36
C VAL A 42 16.59 -3.01 9.24
N LYS A 43 17.61 -2.90 10.10
CA LYS A 43 17.99 -3.97 11.03
C LYS A 43 16.85 -4.35 11.96
N PHE A 44 16.22 -3.37 12.60
CA PHE A 44 15.08 -3.59 13.50
C PHE A 44 13.95 -4.36 12.78
N ILE A 45 13.56 -3.92 11.58
CA ILE A 45 12.47 -4.55 10.82
C ILE A 45 12.80 -5.99 10.47
N VAL A 46 14.02 -6.25 10.00
CA VAL A 46 14.44 -7.59 9.61
C VAL A 46 14.60 -8.51 10.81
N ASP A 47 15.14 -8.00 11.92
CA ASP A 47 15.39 -8.82 13.14
C ASP A 47 14.08 -9.36 13.75
N VAL A 48 13.00 -8.56 13.74
CA VAL A 48 11.72 -8.98 14.35
C VAL A 48 10.90 -9.93 13.47
N LEU A 49 11.21 -10.02 12.18
CA LEU A 49 10.51 -10.92 11.26
C LEU A 49 11.11 -12.33 11.33
N PRO A 50 10.29 -13.41 11.37
CA PRO A 50 10.79 -14.78 11.43
C PRO A 50 11.24 -15.31 10.05
N ILE A 51 12.23 -14.64 9.45
CA ILE A 51 12.79 -15.01 8.16
C ILE A 51 13.76 -16.19 8.37
N GLU A 52 13.54 -17.27 7.64
CA GLU A 52 14.35 -18.47 7.60
C GLU A 52 14.94 -18.68 6.20
N HIS A 53 15.84 -19.64 6.05
CA HIS A 53 16.56 -19.91 4.79
C HIS A 53 15.69 -20.34 3.61
N ASP A 54 14.52 -20.87 3.87
CA ASP A 54 13.51 -21.28 2.87
C ASP A 54 12.43 -20.23 2.62
N SER A 55 12.46 -19.12 3.36
CA SER A 55 11.51 -18.02 3.22
C SER A 55 11.74 -17.24 1.94
N LYS A 56 10.70 -16.99 1.16
CA LYS A 56 10.76 -16.15 -0.02
C LYS A 56 10.48 -14.69 0.32
N VAL A 57 11.45 -13.83 0.10
CA VAL A 57 11.46 -12.41 0.51
C VAL A 57 11.46 -11.50 -0.70
N LEU A 58 10.64 -10.44 -0.68
CA LEU A 58 10.58 -9.43 -1.71
C LEU A 58 10.67 -8.02 -1.10
N ASP A 59 11.42 -7.15 -1.75
CA ASP A 59 11.32 -5.70 -1.60
C ASP A 59 10.83 -5.09 -2.91
N THR A 60 9.62 -4.51 -2.90
CA THR A 60 8.94 -3.99 -4.10
C THR A 60 9.46 -2.62 -4.54
N SER A 61 10.31 -1.97 -3.72
CA SER A 61 10.97 -0.68 -3.99
C SER A 61 12.36 -0.65 -3.38
N CYS A 62 13.22 -1.59 -3.80
CA CYS A 62 14.39 -2.01 -3.02
C CYS A 62 15.51 -0.95 -2.93
N GLY A 63 15.46 0.12 -3.70
CA GLY A 63 16.52 1.12 -3.70
C GLY A 63 17.89 0.47 -3.91
N SER A 64 18.84 0.73 -3.01
CA SER A 64 20.18 0.12 -3.04
C SER A 64 20.26 -1.31 -2.47
N GLY A 65 19.13 -1.94 -2.14
CA GLY A 65 19.06 -3.30 -1.63
C GLY A 65 19.27 -3.44 -0.11
N GLY A 66 19.02 -2.38 0.66
CA GLY A 66 19.26 -2.39 2.10
C GLY A 66 18.52 -3.50 2.84
N PHE A 67 17.21 -3.65 2.65
CA PHE A 67 16.42 -4.72 3.26
C PHE A 67 16.87 -6.12 2.80
N LEU A 68 17.19 -6.27 1.51
CA LEU A 68 17.65 -7.53 0.95
C LEU A 68 18.96 -7.98 1.59
N LEU A 69 19.91 -7.04 1.75
CA LEU A 69 21.19 -7.31 2.38
C LEU A 69 21.04 -7.75 3.84
N TYR A 70 20.19 -7.06 4.62
CA TYR A 70 19.98 -7.44 6.02
C TYR A 70 19.23 -8.77 6.17
N ALA A 71 18.30 -9.10 5.27
CA ALA A 71 17.65 -10.41 5.22
C ALA A 71 18.68 -11.52 4.91
N LEU A 72 19.57 -11.28 3.95
CA LEU A 72 20.67 -12.20 3.64
C LEU A 72 21.59 -12.41 4.84
N ASN A 73 22.01 -11.32 5.51
CA ASN A 73 22.88 -11.39 6.68
C ASN A 73 22.24 -12.18 7.81
N LYS A 74 20.94 -11.96 8.09
CA LYS A 74 20.20 -12.73 9.11
C LYS A 74 20.26 -14.24 8.86
N VAL A 75 20.04 -14.67 7.62
CA VAL A 75 20.09 -16.10 7.26
C VAL A 75 21.53 -16.63 7.32
N ARG A 76 22.52 -15.82 6.92
CA ARG A 76 23.94 -16.19 7.00
C ARG A 76 24.42 -16.29 8.45
N ASP A 77 24.01 -15.39 9.33
CA ASP A 77 24.32 -15.46 10.76
C ASP A 77 23.72 -16.73 11.36
N LYS A 78 22.49 -17.07 10.98
CA LYS A 78 21.86 -18.33 11.41
C LYS A 78 22.63 -19.58 10.92
N ALA A 79 23.09 -19.56 9.68
CA ALA A 79 23.96 -20.62 9.16
C ALA A 79 25.23 -20.73 9.99
N THR A 80 25.84 -19.62 10.39
CA THR A 80 27.06 -19.57 11.19
C THR A 80 26.83 -20.09 12.61
N GLU A 81 25.68 -19.80 13.21
CA GLU A 81 25.28 -20.39 14.50
C GLU A 81 25.13 -21.92 14.41
N LEU A 82 24.52 -22.41 13.32
CA LEU A 82 24.29 -23.85 13.12
C LEU A 82 25.60 -24.63 12.78
N TYR A 83 26.54 -23.98 12.09
CA TYR A 83 27.76 -24.59 11.59
C TYR A 83 29.00 -23.76 12.02
N PRO A 84 29.30 -23.66 13.33
CA PRO A 84 30.29 -22.71 13.84
C PRO A 84 31.73 -22.96 13.39
N ASN A 85 32.06 -24.20 12.98
CA ASN A 85 33.41 -24.59 12.52
C ASN A 85 33.52 -24.64 10.98
N TYR A 86 32.59 -23.98 10.24
CA TYR A 86 32.58 -24.03 8.77
C TYR A 86 33.90 -23.63 8.11
N GLN A 87 34.70 -22.77 8.73
CA GLN A 87 35.97 -22.30 8.20
C GLN A 87 37.06 -23.38 8.27
N THR A 88 36.97 -24.32 9.19
CA THR A 88 38.01 -25.37 9.46
C THR A 88 37.48 -26.77 9.21
N ASP A 89 36.19 -27.02 9.21
CA ASP A 89 35.56 -28.31 8.93
C ASP A 89 34.82 -28.31 7.59
N THR A 90 35.38 -28.98 6.61
CA THR A 90 34.81 -29.12 5.26
C THR A 90 33.39 -29.71 5.27
N ARG A 91 33.02 -30.56 6.25
CA ARG A 91 31.67 -31.11 6.37
C ARG A 91 30.70 -30.04 6.78
N GLN A 92 31.06 -29.19 7.75
CA GLN A 92 30.21 -28.05 8.13
C GLN A 92 30.11 -27.02 7.00
N TYR A 93 31.19 -26.74 6.28
CA TYR A 93 31.16 -25.83 5.12
C TYR A 93 30.15 -26.27 4.03
N LYS A 94 30.07 -27.59 3.74
CA LYS A 94 29.14 -28.17 2.77
C LYS A 94 27.65 -27.94 3.14
N HIS A 95 27.35 -27.71 4.41
CA HIS A 95 26.01 -27.37 4.88
C HIS A 95 25.83 -25.87 5.09
N TRP A 96 26.85 -25.18 5.60
CA TRP A 96 26.84 -23.74 5.86
C TRP A 96 26.64 -22.93 4.59
N PHE A 97 27.41 -23.23 3.52
CA PHE A 97 27.36 -22.45 2.28
C PHE A 97 26.00 -22.54 1.57
N PRO A 98 25.43 -23.72 1.29
CA PRO A 98 24.13 -23.79 0.63
C PRO A 98 22.99 -23.21 1.47
N TYR A 99 23.08 -23.25 2.80
CA TYR A 99 22.02 -22.75 3.69
C TYR A 99 21.65 -21.29 3.40
N TRP A 100 22.63 -20.42 3.29
CA TRP A 100 22.39 -19.00 3.02
C TRP A 100 22.50 -18.65 1.52
N HIS A 101 23.33 -19.36 0.76
CA HIS A 101 23.53 -19.08 -0.66
C HIS A 101 22.29 -19.43 -1.48
N ASP A 102 21.66 -20.58 -1.21
CA ASP A 102 20.40 -20.96 -1.84
C ASP A 102 19.27 -19.95 -1.53
N PHE A 103 19.26 -19.39 -0.32
CA PHE A 103 18.33 -18.31 0.04
C PHE A 103 18.58 -17.07 -0.83
N ALA A 104 19.83 -16.63 -0.95
CA ALA A 104 20.19 -15.48 -1.78
C ALA A 104 19.81 -15.68 -3.25
N GLU A 105 20.13 -16.85 -3.81
CA GLU A 105 19.92 -17.15 -5.22
C GLU A 105 18.45 -17.37 -5.58
N LYS A 106 17.69 -18.06 -4.72
CA LYS A 106 16.37 -18.59 -5.06
C LYS A 106 15.21 -17.84 -4.39
N ASN A 107 15.47 -17.19 -3.25
CA ASN A 107 14.41 -16.71 -2.37
C ASN A 107 14.44 -15.21 -2.08
N LEU A 108 15.47 -14.49 -2.52
CA LEU A 108 15.63 -13.06 -2.24
C LEU A 108 15.40 -12.23 -3.50
N TYR A 109 14.39 -11.34 -3.49
CA TYR A 109 13.91 -10.63 -4.67
C TYR A 109 13.81 -9.13 -4.41
N GLY A 110 14.10 -8.31 -5.43
CA GLY A 110 13.96 -6.85 -5.37
C GLY A 110 13.51 -6.24 -6.67
N ILE A 111 12.69 -5.20 -6.57
CA ILE A 111 12.23 -4.39 -7.71
C ILE A 111 12.70 -2.96 -7.48
N GLU A 112 13.31 -2.34 -8.48
CA GLU A 112 13.70 -0.95 -8.47
C GLU A 112 13.40 -0.32 -9.83
N ILE A 113 12.72 0.82 -9.84
CA ILE A 113 12.30 1.49 -11.07
C ILE A 113 13.48 2.18 -11.78
N ASN A 114 14.43 2.70 -11.00
CA ASN A 114 15.58 3.41 -11.54
C ASN A 114 16.69 2.42 -11.91
N GLU A 115 17.06 2.39 -13.19
CA GLU A 115 18.06 1.46 -13.71
C GLU A 115 19.43 1.61 -13.03
N GLN A 116 19.87 2.84 -12.75
CA GLN A 116 21.18 3.08 -12.12
C GLN A 116 21.19 2.59 -10.67
N ILE A 117 20.09 2.81 -9.94
CA ILE A 117 19.94 2.35 -8.56
C ILE A 117 19.80 0.83 -8.51
N SER A 118 19.05 0.25 -9.43
CA SER A 118 18.96 -1.21 -9.58
C SER A 118 20.33 -1.86 -9.83
N ARG A 119 21.16 -1.25 -10.68
CA ARG A 119 22.55 -1.70 -10.89
C ARG A 119 23.39 -1.58 -9.63
N ALA A 120 23.21 -0.48 -8.87
CA ALA A 120 23.88 -0.30 -7.60
C ALA A 120 23.43 -1.34 -6.57
N ALA A 121 22.13 -1.65 -6.48
CA ALA A 121 21.63 -2.73 -5.63
C ALA A 121 22.25 -4.08 -5.98
N LYS A 122 22.29 -4.45 -7.28
CA LYS A 122 22.96 -5.66 -7.74
C LYS A 122 24.42 -5.71 -7.32
N MET A 123 25.15 -4.60 -7.52
CA MET A 123 26.56 -4.51 -7.14
C MET A 123 26.74 -4.66 -5.62
N ASN A 124 25.86 -4.04 -4.84
CA ASN A 124 25.85 -4.15 -3.37
C ASN A 124 25.67 -5.61 -2.94
N MET A 125 24.72 -6.31 -3.54
CA MET A 125 24.48 -7.73 -3.25
C MET A 125 25.68 -8.60 -3.65
N ILE A 126 26.27 -8.39 -4.83
CA ILE A 126 27.47 -9.13 -5.31
C ILE A 126 28.66 -8.94 -4.39
N ILE A 127 28.92 -7.71 -3.88
CA ILE A 127 30.01 -7.44 -2.92
C ILE A 127 29.82 -8.22 -1.62
N HIS A 128 28.58 -8.59 -1.30
CA HIS A 128 28.23 -9.39 -0.13
C HIS A 128 28.05 -10.88 -0.43
N ASP A 129 28.62 -11.34 -1.55
CA ASP A 129 28.70 -12.74 -1.97
C ASP A 129 27.35 -13.42 -2.24
N ASP A 130 26.30 -12.67 -2.65
CA ASP A 130 25.01 -13.28 -2.96
C ASP A 130 24.98 -14.03 -4.31
N GLY A 131 26.00 -13.84 -5.15
CA GLY A 131 26.26 -14.57 -6.38
C GLY A 131 25.27 -14.32 -7.53
N HIS A 132 23.99 -14.26 -7.28
CA HIS A 132 22.94 -14.01 -8.28
C HIS A 132 21.79 -13.26 -7.67
N THR A 133 21.57 -12.04 -8.11
CA THR A 133 20.49 -11.24 -7.59
C THR A 133 19.24 -11.33 -8.45
N ASN A 134 18.12 -11.67 -7.84
CA ASN A 134 16.81 -11.41 -8.42
C ASN A 134 16.39 -9.94 -8.21
N VAL A 135 17.32 -9.01 -8.33
CA VAL A 135 16.99 -7.58 -8.40
C VAL A 135 16.75 -7.23 -9.85
N ILE A 136 15.59 -6.66 -10.14
CA ILE A 136 15.18 -6.28 -11.49
C ILE A 136 14.91 -4.79 -11.60
N THR A 137 15.11 -4.25 -12.82
CA THR A 137 14.67 -2.90 -13.15
C THR A 137 13.25 -2.96 -13.70
N SER A 138 12.28 -2.49 -12.92
CA SER A 138 10.88 -2.42 -13.31
C SER A 138 10.13 -1.42 -12.44
N ASP A 139 9.00 -0.94 -12.94
CA ASP A 139 8.02 -0.28 -12.09
C ASP A 139 7.39 -1.34 -11.14
N GLY A 140 7.48 -1.12 -9.84
CA GLY A 140 6.96 -2.03 -8.81
C GLY A 140 5.43 -2.14 -8.80
N LEU A 141 4.73 -1.22 -9.47
CA LEU A 141 3.27 -1.19 -9.52
C LEU A 141 2.67 -1.88 -10.75
N VAL A 142 3.47 -2.39 -11.69
CA VAL A 142 2.92 -3.18 -12.81
C VAL A 142 2.60 -4.61 -12.35
N SER A 143 1.75 -5.32 -13.12
CA SER A 143 1.38 -6.70 -12.78
C SER A 143 2.58 -7.65 -12.84
N ASP A 144 2.50 -8.75 -12.09
CA ASP A 144 3.49 -9.82 -12.11
C ASP A 144 3.69 -10.40 -13.53
N GLU A 145 2.63 -10.56 -14.32
CA GLU A 145 2.70 -10.97 -15.72
C GLU A 145 3.53 -9.99 -16.56
N THR A 146 3.36 -8.68 -16.33
CA THR A 146 4.15 -7.65 -17.01
C THR A 146 5.63 -7.74 -16.61
N ILE A 147 5.92 -7.94 -15.32
CA ILE A 147 7.28 -8.12 -14.80
C ILE A 147 7.91 -9.35 -15.44
N ILE A 148 7.23 -10.49 -15.38
CA ILE A 148 7.73 -11.77 -15.94
C ILE A 148 7.99 -11.63 -17.44
N THR A 149 7.08 -11.01 -18.19
CA THR A 149 7.23 -10.81 -19.65
C THR A 149 8.44 -9.95 -19.97
N ARG A 150 8.70 -8.88 -19.19
CA ARG A 150 9.80 -7.95 -19.44
C ARG A 150 11.16 -8.47 -19.01
N THR A 151 11.21 -9.27 -17.95
CA THR A 151 12.45 -9.69 -17.30
C THR A 151 12.81 -11.16 -17.51
N ALA A 152 11.88 -11.96 -18.04
CA ALA A 152 11.95 -13.44 -18.10
C ALA A 152 12.19 -14.11 -16.72
N ASN A 153 11.99 -13.38 -15.62
CA ASN A 153 12.13 -13.92 -14.28
C ASN A 153 10.77 -14.37 -13.74
N HIS A 154 10.52 -15.68 -13.76
CA HIS A 154 9.28 -16.29 -13.29
C HIS A 154 9.14 -16.33 -11.77
N GLY A 155 10.13 -15.89 -11.03
CA GLY A 155 10.09 -15.80 -9.57
C GLY A 155 9.17 -14.71 -9.04
N PHE A 156 8.93 -13.65 -9.81
CA PHE A 156 8.03 -12.54 -9.45
C PHE A 156 6.57 -12.90 -9.73
N LYS A 157 5.98 -13.76 -8.91
CA LYS A 157 4.61 -14.21 -9.07
C LYS A 157 3.75 -13.82 -7.86
N TYR A 158 2.54 -13.35 -8.12
CA TYR A 158 1.57 -13.02 -7.07
C TYR A 158 1.28 -14.23 -6.17
N GLY A 159 1.07 -13.93 -4.88
CA GLY A 159 0.70 -14.94 -3.89
C GLY A 159 1.80 -15.93 -3.52
N THR A 160 3.08 -15.62 -3.77
CA THR A 160 4.18 -16.57 -3.54
C THR A 160 5.19 -16.15 -2.48
N PHE A 161 5.20 -14.90 -2.06
CA PHE A 161 6.19 -14.39 -1.11
C PHE A 161 5.76 -14.59 0.34
N ASP A 162 6.67 -15.08 1.19
CA ASP A 162 6.47 -15.25 2.62
C ASP A 162 6.55 -13.92 3.36
N PHE A 163 7.50 -13.09 2.94
CA PHE A 163 7.76 -11.78 3.51
C PHE A 163 7.89 -10.74 2.42
N ILE A 164 7.27 -9.59 2.66
CA ILE A 164 7.56 -8.36 1.91
C ILE A 164 8.02 -7.32 2.92
N ILE A 165 9.17 -6.70 2.61
CA ILE A 165 9.78 -5.68 3.45
C ILE A 165 10.14 -4.51 2.55
N THR A 166 9.48 -3.38 2.71
CA THR A 166 9.64 -2.28 1.75
C THR A 166 9.44 -0.91 2.35
N ASN A 167 10.10 0.07 1.75
CA ASN A 167 9.87 1.50 1.99
C ASN A 167 9.53 2.16 0.65
N PRO A 168 8.24 2.18 0.26
CA PRO A 168 7.83 2.74 -1.02
C PRO A 168 8.08 4.25 -1.09
N PRO A 169 8.18 4.84 -2.30
CA PRO A 169 8.32 6.28 -2.45
C PRO A 169 7.08 7.01 -1.93
N PHE A 170 7.29 8.11 -1.17
CA PHE A 170 6.20 8.90 -0.59
C PHE A 170 5.90 10.14 -1.41
N GLY A 171 4.62 10.57 -1.37
CA GLY A 171 4.18 11.86 -1.87
C GLY A 171 4.12 12.02 -3.38
N SER A 172 4.47 11.01 -4.14
CA SER A 172 4.23 11.00 -5.58
C SER A 172 2.79 10.61 -5.86
N THR A 173 2.14 11.29 -6.80
CA THR A 173 0.77 10.99 -7.20
C THR A 173 0.77 10.43 -8.61
N ILE A 174 0.20 9.23 -8.76
CA ILE A 174 -0.03 8.61 -10.06
C ILE A 174 -1.43 9.00 -10.53
N ARG A 175 -1.51 9.67 -11.69
CA ARG A 175 -2.76 10.06 -12.31
C ARG A 175 -3.30 8.98 -13.22
N GLN A 176 -4.61 8.85 -13.27
CA GLN A 176 -5.29 7.89 -14.14
C GLN A 176 -4.89 8.02 -15.62
N THR A 177 -4.68 9.26 -16.09
CA THR A 177 -4.30 9.55 -17.48
C THR A 177 -2.86 9.15 -17.81
N GLU A 178 -2.01 8.99 -16.78
CA GLU A 178 -0.58 8.68 -16.94
C GLU A 178 -0.31 7.18 -16.84
N GLN A 179 -1.15 6.43 -16.08
CA GLN A 179 -0.88 5.03 -15.77
C GLN A 179 -2.12 4.15 -15.93
N ALA A 180 -2.16 3.40 -17.02
CA ALA A 180 -3.29 2.53 -17.35
C ALA A 180 -3.55 1.43 -16.29
N TYR A 181 -2.52 1.00 -15.56
CA TYR A 181 -2.65 -0.04 -14.53
C TYR A 181 -3.42 0.42 -13.28
N MET A 182 -3.54 1.74 -13.01
CA MET A 182 -4.26 2.24 -11.84
C MET A 182 -5.70 1.72 -11.76
N LYS A 183 -6.33 1.44 -12.91
CA LYS A 183 -7.66 0.83 -13.00
C LYS A 183 -7.75 -0.56 -12.38
N THR A 184 -6.64 -1.28 -12.30
CA THR A 184 -6.58 -2.66 -11.78
C THR A 184 -6.41 -2.71 -10.26
N TYR A 185 -6.24 -1.53 -9.61
CA TYR A 185 -6.11 -1.39 -8.19
C TYR A 185 -7.45 -1.05 -7.54
N GLN A 186 -7.81 -1.78 -6.49
CA GLN A 186 -8.97 -1.49 -5.66
C GLN A 186 -8.83 -0.11 -4.99
N LEU A 187 -7.64 0.18 -4.45
CA LEU A 187 -7.32 1.48 -3.84
C LEU A 187 -7.19 2.61 -4.88
N GLY A 188 -7.17 2.29 -6.17
CA GLY A 188 -7.28 3.26 -7.28
C GLY A 188 -8.71 3.68 -7.58
N LYS A 189 -9.70 3.04 -6.98
CA LYS A 189 -11.13 3.32 -7.18
C LYS A 189 -11.69 4.12 -5.99
N LYS A 190 -12.78 4.85 -6.24
CA LYS A 190 -13.57 5.42 -5.14
C LYS A 190 -14.37 4.31 -4.49
N GLU A 191 -14.57 4.42 -3.18
CA GLU A 191 -15.35 3.43 -2.44
C GLU A 191 -16.80 3.44 -2.93
N GLU A 192 -17.41 2.25 -2.91
CA GLU A 192 -18.85 2.14 -3.05
C GLU A 192 -19.53 2.70 -1.80
N ASP A 193 -20.41 3.68 -1.98
CA ASP A 193 -21.26 4.17 -0.89
C ASP A 193 -22.38 3.14 -0.66
N TRP A 194 -22.24 2.29 0.37
CA TRP A 194 -23.25 1.29 0.74
C TRP A 194 -24.61 1.90 1.11
N LEU A 195 -24.63 3.22 1.40
CA LEU A 195 -25.85 4.02 1.59
C LEU A 195 -26.36 4.63 0.29
N ALA A 196 -25.82 4.27 -0.86
CA ALA A 196 -26.33 4.75 -2.15
C ALA A 196 -27.64 4.04 -2.51
N VAL A 197 -28.67 4.81 -2.84
CA VAL A 197 -29.98 4.28 -3.25
C VAL A 197 -29.94 3.62 -4.63
N LYS A 198 -28.95 3.98 -5.45
CA LYS A 198 -28.75 3.43 -6.80
C LYS A 198 -27.33 2.92 -6.92
N ALA A 199 -27.19 1.80 -7.65
CA ALA A 199 -25.87 1.31 -8.03
C ALA A 199 -25.07 2.43 -8.70
N GLN A 200 -23.87 2.68 -8.19
CA GLN A 200 -22.96 3.67 -8.75
C GLN A 200 -22.06 2.99 -9.78
N PRO A 201 -21.78 3.62 -10.92
CA PRO A 201 -20.77 3.11 -11.83
C PRO A 201 -19.41 3.14 -11.14
N GLU A 202 -18.57 2.17 -11.49
CA GLU A 202 -17.18 2.11 -11.03
C GLU A 202 -16.49 3.46 -11.30
N ASN A 203 -16.05 4.12 -10.26
CA ASN A 203 -15.47 5.45 -10.35
C ASN A 203 -13.98 5.39 -9.96
N ILE A 204 -13.12 5.61 -10.93
CA ILE A 204 -11.67 5.63 -10.72
C ILE A 204 -11.28 6.99 -10.18
N ARG A 205 -10.35 7.01 -9.21
CA ARG A 205 -9.79 8.26 -8.66
C ARG A 205 -8.99 8.99 -9.74
N ASP A 206 -9.03 10.32 -9.72
CA ASP A 206 -8.26 11.17 -10.65
C ASP A 206 -6.75 11.01 -10.44
N GLY A 207 -6.34 10.59 -9.25
CA GLY A 207 -4.98 10.26 -8.88
C GLY A 207 -4.95 9.50 -7.55
N GLN A 208 -3.86 8.76 -7.33
CA GLN A 208 -3.60 8.05 -6.08
C GLN A 208 -2.13 8.15 -5.71
N ASN A 209 -1.86 8.24 -4.43
CA ASN A 209 -0.49 8.26 -3.92
C ASN A 209 0.17 6.90 -4.13
N THR A 210 1.45 6.92 -4.49
CA THR A 210 2.25 5.72 -4.74
C THR A 210 2.27 4.79 -3.55
N GLU A 211 2.53 5.30 -2.35
CA GLU A 211 2.57 4.51 -1.11
C GLU A 211 1.27 3.76 -0.84
N VAL A 212 0.12 4.33 -1.23
CA VAL A 212 -1.19 3.66 -1.10
C VAL A 212 -1.33 2.51 -2.09
N LEU A 213 -0.89 2.69 -3.34
CA LEU A 213 -0.93 1.60 -4.33
C LEU A 213 0.05 0.47 -4.00
N PHE A 214 1.21 0.79 -3.38
CA PHE A 214 2.15 -0.23 -2.92
C PHE A 214 1.56 -1.13 -1.84
N ILE A 215 0.69 -0.64 -0.94
CA ILE A 215 -0.02 -1.50 0.04
C ILE A 215 -0.79 -2.63 -0.68
N GLU A 216 -1.51 -2.30 -1.76
CA GLU A 216 -2.25 -3.29 -2.54
C GLU A 216 -1.34 -4.19 -3.37
N GLN A 217 -0.28 -3.63 -3.95
CA GLN A 217 0.70 -4.41 -4.71
C GLN A 217 1.38 -5.46 -3.84
N ASP A 218 1.78 -5.07 -2.64
CA ASP A 218 2.38 -5.95 -1.65
C ASP A 218 1.39 -7.04 -1.21
N TYR A 219 0.12 -6.67 -1.01
CA TYR A 219 -0.94 -7.65 -0.75
C TYR A 219 -1.05 -8.69 -1.88
N LYS A 220 -0.95 -8.27 -3.16
CA LYS A 220 -1.03 -9.18 -4.30
C LYS A 220 0.15 -10.15 -4.34
N PHE A 221 1.39 -9.68 -4.11
CA PHE A 221 2.59 -10.51 -4.10
C PHE A 221 2.65 -11.47 -2.91
N LEU A 222 2.15 -11.05 -1.74
CA LEU A 222 2.23 -11.82 -0.51
C LEU A 222 1.36 -13.06 -0.56
N LYS A 223 1.85 -14.22 -0.11
CA LYS A 223 1.06 -15.43 0.07
C LYS A 223 0.09 -15.30 1.25
N GLU A 224 -0.93 -16.15 1.31
CA GLU A 224 -1.79 -16.27 2.48
C GLU A 224 -0.96 -16.58 3.74
N GLY A 225 -1.22 -15.86 4.82
CA GLY A 225 -0.46 -15.99 6.07
C GLY A 225 0.94 -15.38 6.07
N GLY A 226 1.39 -14.83 4.92
CA GLY A 226 2.67 -14.12 4.81
C GLY A 226 2.65 -12.77 5.55
N TYR A 227 3.83 -12.20 5.77
CA TYR A 227 4.03 -10.97 6.54
C TYR A 227 4.49 -9.81 5.65
N LEU A 228 3.88 -8.66 5.84
CA LEU A 228 4.29 -7.39 5.24
C LEU A 228 4.84 -6.48 6.34
N ALA A 229 6.06 -5.97 6.15
CA ALA A 229 6.59 -4.85 6.90
C ALA A 229 6.77 -3.67 5.94
N ILE A 230 5.92 -2.67 6.08
CA ILE A 230 5.91 -1.50 5.19
C ILE A 230 6.09 -0.22 5.98
N ILE A 231 6.96 0.67 5.51
CA ILE A 231 7.11 2.02 6.07
C ILE A 231 6.12 2.93 5.34
N LEU A 232 5.32 3.66 6.10
CA LEU A 232 4.32 4.58 5.56
C LEU A 232 4.38 5.94 6.27
N PRO A 233 4.04 7.04 5.58
CA PRO A 233 3.82 8.33 6.23
C PRO A 233 2.67 8.23 7.23
N ASP A 234 2.81 8.89 8.38
CA ASP A 234 1.76 8.91 9.41
C ASP A 234 0.42 9.48 8.89
N SER A 235 0.44 10.29 7.84
CA SER A 235 -0.77 10.80 7.17
C SER A 235 -1.70 9.69 6.67
N VAL A 236 -1.16 8.55 6.23
CA VAL A 236 -1.97 7.37 5.84
C VAL A 236 -2.72 6.81 7.04
N LEU A 237 -2.11 6.87 8.23
CA LEU A 237 -2.67 6.30 9.47
C LEU A 237 -3.60 7.25 10.20
N THR A 238 -3.39 8.57 10.08
CA THR A 238 -4.06 9.58 10.92
C THR A 238 -5.04 10.47 10.17
N ASN A 239 -4.83 10.70 8.86
CA ASN A 239 -5.68 11.59 8.09
C ASN A 239 -7.07 10.96 7.86
N SER A 240 -8.14 11.71 8.12
CA SER A 240 -9.52 11.27 7.90
C SER A 240 -9.79 10.89 6.44
N THR A 241 -9.20 11.61 5.48
CA THR A 241 -9.34 11.31 4.04
C THR A 241 -8.73 9.97 3.62
N MET A 242 -7.89 9.36 4.47
CA MET A 242 -7.28 8.04 4.24
C MET A 242 -7.99 6.90 4.99
N GLN A 243 -9.18 7.16 5.55
CA GLN A 243 -9.93 6.12 6.28
C GLN A 243 -10.19 4.88 5.43
N TYR A 244 -10.49 5.06 4.15
CA TYR A 244 -10.72 3.95 3.21
C TYR A 244 -9.49 3.03 3.07
N VAL A 245 -8.27 3.59 3.09
CA VAL A 245 -7.03 2.79 3.04
C VAL A 245 -6.93 1.93 4.29
N ARG A 246 -7.16 2.49 5.47
CA ARG A 246 -7.12 1.76 6.73
C ARG A 246 -8.18 0.66 6.79
N THR A 247 -9.39 0.95 6.34
CA THR A 247 -10.47 -0.04 6.22
C THR A 247 -10.07 -1.20 5.31
N GLN A 248 -9.44 -0.90 4.18
CA GLN A 248 -8.98 -1.93 3.24
C GLN A 248 -7.81 -2.75 3.80
N ILE A 249 -6.89 -2.11 4.56
CA ILE A 249 -5.82 -2.84 5.28
C ILE A 249 -6.43 -3.86 6.25
N GLU A 250 -7.43 -3.47 7.04
CA GLU A 250 -8.12 -4.38 7.97
C GLU A 250 -8.81 -5.56 7.27
N ASP A 251 -9.31 -5.35 6.05
CA ASP A 251 -9.95 -6.40 5.25
C ASP A 251 -8.94 -7.43 4.71
N TRP A 252 -7.75 -6.98 4.40
CA TRP A 252 -6.72 -7.81 3.80
C TRP A 252 -5.75 -8.42 4.79
N PHE A 253 -5.56 -7.74 5.94
CA PHE A 253 -4.50 -8.07 6.88
C PHE A 253 -4.97 -8.06 8.33
N ARG A 254 -4.36 -8.93 9.12
CA ARG A 254 -4.27 -8.76 10.57
C ARG A 254 -3.15 -7.76 10.87
N ILE A 255 -3.46 -6.69 11.56
CA ILE A 255 -2.46 -5.76 12.08
C ILE A 255 -1.74 -6.44 13.24
N ILE A 256 -0.42 -6.61 13.14
CA ILE A 256 0.41 -7.21 14.18
C ILE A 256 0.96 -6.12 15.08
N ALA A 257 1.54 -5.07 14.47
CA ALA A 257 2.07 -3.93 15.20
C ALA A 257 2.11 -2.68 14.31
N VAL A 258 2.05 -1.52 14.94
CA VAL A 258 2.34 -0.22 14.34
C VAL A 258 3.43 0.42 15.19
N VAL A 259 4.60 0.64 14.60
CA VAL A 259 5.77 1.20 15.29
C VAL A 259 6.04 2.58 14.76
N SER A 260 5.80 3.60 15.58
CA SER A 260 6.07 4.99 15.25
C SER A 260 7.57 5.26 15.24
N LEU A 261 8.09 5.74 14.12
CA LEU A 261 9.51 6.11 14.00
C LEU A 261 9.74 7.52 14.55
N PRO A 262 10.94 7.86 15.04
CA PRO A 262 11.26 9.22 15.44
C PRO A 262 11.04 10.21 14.29
N GLN A 263 10.62 11.46 14.60
CA GLN A 263 10.44 12.53 13.60
C GLN A 263 11.73 12.77 12.78
N THR A 264 12.88 12.52 13.39
CA THR A 264 14.19 12.70 12.77
C THR A 264 14.67 11.49 11.98
N ALA A 265 13.92 10.41 11.93
CA ALA A 265 14.34 9.15 11.32
C ALA A 265 14.87 9.31 9.87
N PHE A 266 14.22 10.16 9.09
CA PHE A 266 14.60 10.45 7.70
C PHE A 266 15.18 11.85 7.49
N SER A 267 15.39 12.64 8.54
CA SER A 267 15.85 14.05 8.43
C SER A 267 17.28 14.15 7.88
N ALA A 268 18.15 13.22 8.21
CA ALA A 268 19.51 13.16 7.66
C ALA A 268 19.54 13.03 6.13
N ASN A 269 18.46 12.52 5.54
CA ASN A 269 18.27 12.36 4.12
C ASN A 269 17.43 13.49 3.50
N GLY A 270 17.07 14.54 4.27
CA GLY A 270 16.30 15.70 3.79
C GLY A 270 14.77 15.54 3.84
N ALA A 271 14.23 14.40 4.29
CA ALA A 271 12.79 14.18 4.44
C ALA A 271 12.33 14.45 5.87
N GLY A 272 11.53 15.51 6.05
CA GLY A 272 10.88 15.82 7.33
C GLY A 272 9.55 15.06 7.57
N VAL A 273 9.30 13.98 6.86
CA VAL A 273 8.02 13.26 6.93
C VAL A 273 8.02 12.28 8.10
N LYS A 274 7.11 12.50 9.05
CA LYS A 274 6.85 11.57 10.14
C LYS A 274 6.28 10.27 9.58
N SER A 275 6.88 9.14 9.94
CA SER A 275 6.55 7.82 9.38
C SER A 275 6.43 6.76 10.47
N SER A 276 5.74 5.69 10.15
CA SER A 276 5.59 4.50 10.99
C SER A 276 5.84 3.23 10.18
N VAL A 277 6.28 2.17 10.87
CA VAL A 277 6.36 0.82 10.30
C VAL A 277 5.09 0.07 10.65
N LEU A 278 4.41 -0.47 9.64
CA LEU A 278 3.29 -1.38 9.84
C LEU A 278 3.78 -2.82 9.65
N PHE A 279 3.52 -3.65 10.65
CA PHE A 279 3.69 -5.09 10.57
C PHE A 279 2.32 -5.74 10.41
N LEU A 280 2.09 -6.35 9.27
CA LEU A 280 0.81 -6.88 8.84
C LEU A 280 0.96 -8.36 8.48
N LYS A 281 -0.08 -9.17 8.75
CA LYS A 281 -0.13 -10.58 8.33
C LYS A 281 -1.32 -10.76 7.40
N LYS A 282 -1.10 -11.22 6.18
CA LYS A 282 -2.16 -11.43 5.19
C LYS A 282 -3.15 -12.48 5.69
N TRP A 283 -4.45 -12.15 5.64
CA TRP A 283 -5.51 -13.11 5.92
C TRP A 283 -5.51 -14.24 4.90
N SER A 284 -5.99 -15.41 5.28
CA SER A 284 -6.34 -16.43 4.31
C SER A 284 -7.55 -15.97 3.49
N LYS A 285 -7.68 -16.50 2.27
CA LYS A 285 -8.85 -16.22 1.40
C LYS A 285 -10.16 -16.43 2.14
N LYS A 286 -10.27 -17.55 2.88
CA LYS A 286 -11.47 -17.87 3.69
C LYS A 286 -11.75 -16.82 4.76
N GLN A 287 -10.71 -16.28 5.41
CA GLN A 287 -10.88 -15.22 6.42
C GLN A 287 -11.31 -13.89 5.78
N THR A 288 -10.70 -13.52 4.66
CA THR A 288 -11.10 -12.31 3.89
C THR A 288 -12.55 -12.41 3.43
N GLU A 289 -12.95 -13.53 2.85
CA GLU A 289 -14.34 -13.77 2.43
C GLU A 289 -15.32 -13.66 3.60
N ARG A 290 -14.95 -14.22 4.77
CA ARG A 290 -15.76 -14.13 5.99
C ARG A 290 -15.90 -12.67 6.45
N ILE A 291 -14.82 -11.90 6.51
CA ILE A 291 -14.82 -10.48 6.91
C ILE A 291 -15.73 -9.67 5.98
N VAL A 292 -15.58 -9.85 4.67
CA VAL A 292 -16.42 -9.17 3.66
C VAL A 292 -17.89 -9.56 3.79
N SER A 293 -18.18 -10.85 4.02
CA SER A 293 -19.55 -11.33 4.23
C SER A 293 -20.18 -10.74 5.48
N GLN A 294 -19.46 -10.72 6.61
CA GLN A 294 -19.94 -10.14 7.86
C GLN A 294 -20.22 -8.63 7.73
N LYS A 295 -19.35 -7.89 7.02
CA LYS A 295 -19.59 -6.47 6.74
C LYS A 295 -20.88 -6.25 5.95
N LYS A 296 -21.09 -7.02 4.87
CA LYS A 296 -22.32 -6.95 4.07
C LYS A 296 -23.57 -7.31 4.85
N GLU A 297 -23.46 -8.26 5.78
CA GLU A 297 -24.56 -8.63 6.66
C GLU A 297 -24.92 -7.48 7.62
N ILE A 298 -23.92 -6.84 8.24
CA ILE A 298 -24.12 -5.64 9.09
C ILE A 298 -24.77 -4.51 8.27
N GLU A 299 -24.27 -4.23 7.07
CA GLU A 299 -24.83 -3.22 6.18
C GLU A 299 -26.30 -3.51 5.84
N SER A 300 -26.63 -4.75 5.51
CA SER A 300 -27.99 -5.17 5.19
C SER A 300 -28.93 -5.03 6.40
N HIS A 301 -28.49 -5.44 7.59
CA HIS A 301 -29.25 -5.26 8.82
C HIS A 301 -29.53 -3.79 9.12
N LEU A 302 -28.51 -2.95 9.07
CA LEU A 302 -28.66 -1.53 9.33
C LEU A 302 -29.59 -0.83 8.31
N LEU A 303 -29.52 -1.20 7.03
CA LEU A 303 -30.41 -0.67 6.00
C LEU A 303 -31.88 -1.04 6.28
N ASN A 304 -32.12 -2.26 6.75
CA ASN A 304 -33.48 -2.75 7.06
C ASN A 304 -34.00 -2.18 8.38
N ASP A 305 -33.19 -2.24 9.46
CA ASP A 305 -33.61 -1.80 10.80
C ASP A 305 -33.91 -0.28 10.88
N ASN A 306 -33.26 0.50 10.01
CA ASN A 306 -33.49 1.93 9.90
C ASN A 306 -34.48 2.33 8.81
N ASP A 307 -35.13 1.39 8.14
CA ASP A 307 -36.00 1.65 6.97
C ASP A 307 -35.40 2.61 5.94
N TYR A 308 -34.07 2.59 5.82
CA TYR A 308 -33.29 3.59 5.08
C TYR A 308 -33.78 3.80 3.65
N LEU A 309 -33.97 2.70 2.92
CA LEU A 309 -34.40 2.76 1.52
C LEU A 309 -35.82 3.32 1.38
N ALA A 310 -36.73 2.95 2.31
CA ALA A 310 -38.09 3.46 2.32
C ALA A 310 -38.12 4.96 2.60
N ILE A 311 -37.39 5.44 3.62
CA ILE A 311 -37.26 6.85 3.96
C ILE A 311 -36.68 7.65 2.79
N ARG A 312 -35.66 7.14 2.12
CA ARG A 312 -35.03 7.82 0.96
C ARG A 312 -36.00 7.93 -0.21
N GLN A 313 -36.78 6.87 -0.49
CA GLN A 313 -37.77 6.88 -1.54
C GLN A 313 -38.94 7.83 -1.23
N GLU A 314 -39.36 7.94 0.03
CA GLU A 314 -40.35 8.86 0.49
C GLU A 314 -39.88 10.31 0.29
N TRP A 315 -38.66 10.65 0.73
CA TRP A 315 -38.08 11.96 0.50
C TRP A 315 -37.95 12.32 -0.99
N ASP A 316 -37.55 11.39 -1.84
CA ASP A 316 -37.53 11.61 -3.29
C ASP A 316 -38.90 11.90 -3.90
N LYS A 317 -39.94 11.24 -3.38
CA LYS A 317 -41.35 11.53 -3.78
C LYS A 317 -41.79 12.89 -3.29
N GLU A 318 -41.46 13.23 -2.05
CA GLU A 318 -41.78 14.52 -1.44
C GLU A 318 -41.11 15.66 -2.21
N ILE A 319 -39.84 15.60 -2.51
CA ILE A 319 -39.11 16.58 -3.33
C ILE A 319 -39.82 16.79 -4.68
N LYS A 320 -40.12 15.71 -5.39
CA LYS A 320 -40.80 15.78 -6.70
C LYS A 320 -42.20 16.41 -6.59
N SER A 321 -42.94 16.10 -5.52
CA SER A 321 -44.27 16.65 -5.25
C SER A 321 -44.18 18.14 -5.00
N GLN A 322 -43.29 18.61 -4.12
CA GLN A 322 -43.08 20.01 -3.80
C GLN A 322 -42.59 20.80 -5.03
N GLN A 323 -41.67 20.24 -5.80
CA GLN A 323 -41.19 20.84 -7.06
C GLN A 323 -42.33 21.03 -8.08
N LYS A 324 -43.22 20.05 -8.20
CA LYS A 324 -44.37 20.14 -9.07
C LYS A 324 -45.37 21.20 -8.61
N GLN A 325 -45.61 21.26 -7.30
CA GLN A 325 -46.53 22.26 -6.72
C GLN A 325 -45.98 23.67 -6.94
N LYS A 326 -44.73 23.95 -6.56
CA LYS A 326 -44.10 25.29 -6.74
C LYS A 326 -44.07 25.74 -8.20
N ALA A 327 -43.72 24.82 -9.12
CA ALA A 327 -43.74 25.14 -10.54
C ALA A 327 -45.17 25.46 -11.05
N ASN A 328 -46.22 24.82 -10.53
CA ASN A 328 -47.60 25.14 -10.85
C ASN A 328 -48.01 26.51 -10.31
N GLU A 329 -47.61 26.86 -9.08
CA GLU A 329 -47.89 28.19 -8.48
C GLU A 329 -47.26 29.29 -9.31
N ILE A 330 -45.99 29.17 -9.67
CA ILE A 330 -45.29 30.15 -10.52
C ILE A 330 -45.92 30.22 -11.92
N LYS A 331 -46.29 29.08 -12.51
CA LYS A 331 -46.99 29.05 -13.79
C LYS A 331 -48.29 29.86 -13.75
N LYS A 332 -49.09 29.70 -12.69
CA LYS A 332 -50.34 30.44 -12.51
C LYS A 332 -50.08 31.94 -12.30
N ALA A 333 -49.10 32.30 -11.45
CA ALA A 333 -48.79 33.67 -11.12
C ALA A 333 -48.25 34.48 -12.31
N LEU A 334 -47.45 33.87 -13.16
CA LEU A 334 -46.77 34.51 -14.29
C LEU A 334 -47.52 34.33 -15.63
N GLY A 335 -48.67 33.64 -15.63
CA GLY A 335 -49.40 33.36 -16.88
C GLY A 335 -48.60 32.49 -17.86
N LYS A 336 -47.59 31.73 -17.38
CA LYS A 336 -46.74 30.88 -18.19
C LYS A 336 -47.53 29.70 -18.73
N THR A 337 -47.21 29.31 -19.95
CA THR A 337 -47.93 28.21 -20.64
C THR A 337 -47.35 26.83 -20.33
N SER A 338 -46.10 26.71 -19.90
CA SER A 338 -45.45 25.45 -19.64
C SER A 338 -44.81 25.35 -18.25
N MET A 339 -44.72 24.14 -17.72
CA MET A 339 -44.01 23.81 -16.49
C MET A 339 -42.49 24.04 -16.63
N SER A 340 -41.96 23.83 -17.83
CA SER A 340 -40.55 24.04 -18.13
C SER A 340 -40.14 25.49 -17.96
N GLU A 341 -40.95 26.41 -18.47
CA GLU A 341 -40.70 27.87 -18.33
C GLU A 341 -40.79 28.31 -16.87
N ALA A 342 -41.75 27.80 -16.09
CA ALA A 342 -41.85 28.09 -14.66
C ALA A 342 -40.59 27.64 -13.90
N LYS A 343 -40.00 26.49 -14.23
CA LYS A 343 -38.78 25.98 -13.61
C LYS A 343 -37.50 26.75 -14.00
N GLN A 344 -37.53 27.54 -15.07
CA GLN A 344 -36.41 28.38 -15.49
C GLN A 344 -36.35 29.73 -14.78
N THR A 345 -37.39 30.13 -14.04
CA THR A 345 -37.44 31.40 -13.30
C THR A 345 -36.39 31.39 -12.16
N GLU A 346 -35.84 32.57 -11.85
CA GLU A 346 -34.93 32.74 -10.73
C GLU A 346 -35.58 32.39 -9.38
N GLU A 347 -36.85 32.74 -9.21
CA GLU A 347 -37.65 32.40 -8.03
C GLU A 347 -37.69 30.86 -7.82
N TYR A 348 -37.97 30.09 -8.87
CA TYR A 348 -37.97 28.62 -8.77
C TYR A 348 -36.57 28.07 -8.47
N LYS A 349 -35.54 28.59 -9.13
CA LYS A 349 -34.17 28.09 -8.95
C LYS A 349 -33.68 28.30 -7.52
N LEU A 350 -33.88 29.49 -6.95
CA LEU A 350 -33.51 29.79 -5.56
C LEU A 350 -34.28 28.88 -4.58
N TRP A 351 -35.61 28.85 -4.70
CA TRP A 351 -36.46 28.01 -3.85
C TRP A 351 -36.08 26.52 -3.97
N ASN A 352 -35.79 26.03 -5.17
CA ASN A 352 -35.39 24.64 -5.40
C ASN A 352 -34.02 24.35 -4.81
N ALA A 353 -33.08 25.27 -4.83
CA ALA A 353 -31.79 25.13 -4.18
C ALA A 353 -31.93 24.99 -2.65
N ASP A 354 -32.79 25.83 -2.04
CA ASP A 354 -33.09 25.77 -0.60
C ASP A 354 -33.77 24.42 -0.23
N LEU A 355 -34.74 23.98 -1.03
CA LEU A 355 -35.41 22.70 -0.85
C LEU A 355 -34.41 21.55 -0.89
N LEU A 356 -33.57 21.48 -1.92
CA LEU A 356 -32.58 20.41 -2.08
C LEU A 356 -31.55 20.44 -0.97
N SER A 357 -31.10 21.61 -0.52
CA SER A 357 -30.21 21.78 0.62
C SER A 357 -30.81 21.24 1.92
N ALA A 358 -32.10 21.56 2.18
CA ALA A 358 -32.79 21.06 3.37
C ALA A 358 -32.89 19.52 3.39
N PHE A 359 -33.17 18.89 2.24
CA PHE A 359 -33.20 17.44 2.14
C PHE A 359 -31.79 16.82 2.17
N ALA A 360 -30.76 17.48 1.59
CA ALA A 360 -29.39 17.06 1.70
C ALA A 360 -28.95 16.95 3.17
N ASN A 361 -29.25 17.99 3.98
CA ASN A 361 -28.96 17.99 5.41
C ASN A 361 -29.67 16.82 6.17
N LYS A 362 -30.93 16.50 5.82
CA LYS A 362 -31.62 15.33 6.40
C LYS A 362 -30.92 14.02 6.03
N VAL A 363 -30.49 13.91 4.77
CA VAL A 363 -29.77 12.74 4.27
C VAL A 363 -28.43 12.57 4.99
N ASP A 364 -27.66 13.66 5.13
CA ASP A 364 -26.35 13.63 5.77
C ASP A 364 -26.48 13.24 7.24
N ASN A 365 -27.44 13.81 7.98
CA ASN A 365 -27.73 13.42 9.36
C ASN A 365 -28.09 11.92 9.50
N LEU A 366 -28.89 11.39 8.56
CA LEU A 366 -29.22 9.96 8.55
C LEU A 366 -28.00 9.09 8.25
N LYS A 367 -27.20 9.48 7.27
CA LYS A 367 -25.96 8.78 6.92
C LYS A 367 -24.95 8.78 8.06
N ASP A 368 -24.76 9.93 8.72
CA ASP A 368 -23.85 10.06 9.86
C ASP A 368 -24.25 9.11 11.00
N ARG A 369 -25.56 9.08 11.33
CA ARG A 369 -26.07 8.15 12.32
C ARG A 369 -25.81 6.68 11.94
N MET A 370 -26.18 6.29 10.74
CA MET A 370 -25.98 4.92 10.25
C MET A 370 -24.51 4.53 10.15
N THR A 371 -23.65 5.48 9.79
CA THR A 371 -22.19 5.27 9.78
C THR A 371 -21.66 5.02 11.19
N LEU A 372 -22.16 5.76 12.18
CA LEU A 372 -21.80 5.55 13.58
C LEU A 372 -22.27 4.17 14.08
N GLU A 373 -23.51 3.79 13.79
CA GLU A 373 -24.06 2.46 14.12
C GLU A 373 -23.26 1.34 13.47
N TYR A 374 -22.84 1.51 12.21
CA TYR A 374 -21.98 0.57 11.51
C TYR A 374 -20.62 0.40 12.20
N GLN A 375 -19.99 1.51 12.60
CA GLN A 375 -18.71 1.44 13.31
C GLN A 375 -18.85 0.72 14.67
N GLN A 376 -19.95 0.95 15.39
CA GLN A 376 -20.23 0.27 16.65
C GLN A 376 -20.50 -1.24 16.47
N ALA A 377 -21.25 -1.61 15.41
CA ALA A 377 -21.53 -3.00 15.10
C ALA A 377 -20.26 -3.77 14.67
N LYS A 378 -19.35 -3.09 13.97
CA LYS A 378 -18.06 -3.65 13.53
C LYS A 378 -17.12 -3.98 14.71
N GLN A 379 -17.27 -3.29 15.85
CA GLN A 379 -16.44 -3.50 17.04
C GLN A 379 -16.91 -4.68 17.90
N LYS A 380 -18.12 -5.16 17.73
CA LYS A 380 -18.70 -6.34 18.41
C LYS A 380 -18.39 -7.62 17.64
#